data_561549ead54587247165909cc5d9e3b9
#
_entry.id   561549ead54587247165909cc5d9e3b9
#
_cell.length_a   1.000
_cell.length_b   1.000
_cell.length_c   1.000
_cell.angle_alpha   90.00
_cell.angle_beta   90.00
_cell.angle_gamma   90.00
#
_symmetry.space_group_name_H-M   'P 1'
#
loop_
_entity.id
_entity.type
_entity.pdbx_description
1 polymer ?
#
loop_
_entity_poly.entity_id
_entity_poly.type
_entity_poly.pdbx_seq_one_letter_code
_entity_poly.pdbx_strand_id
1 'polypeptide(L)'
;NTHKIWLPDEKIAPQDLARVLSLSQKVNLARLFEASAVLLEKTGVLKKAHTDGTKTPVSPFHIPESLRTENQEGGMEVPQDFAGDILFVQDTTIGKIIVGGTGTSYYYADAAVIVDLGGDDYYFNNAGSSSKDIPVSIGIDFSGNDVYLAKNPFSQGTGRFGIGLLID
;
A
#
# COMPACT_ATOMS: atom_id res chain seq x y z
N ASN A 1 -0.46 6.23 33.41
CA ASN A 1 -0.73 6.57 31.99
C ASN A 1 -1.36 5.34 31.35
N THR A 2 -2.68 5.29 31.42
CA THR A 2 -3.48 4.26 30.75
C THR A 2 -3.64 4.69 29.30
N HIS A 3 -3.01 3.98 28.37
CA HIS A 3 -3.33 4.08 26.96
C HIS A 3 -4.80 3.69 26.78
N LYS A 4 -5.67 4.67 26.53
CA LYS A 4 -7.02 4.39 26.05
C LYS A 4 -6.90 3.79 24.65
N ILE A 5 -7.14 2.50 24.53
CA ILE A 5 -7.42 1.87 23.24
C ILE A 5 -8.67 2.57 22.70
N TRP A 6 -8.52 3.28 21.60
CA TRP A 6 -9.63 3.91 20.88
C TRP A 6 -10.51 2.80 20.28
N LEU A 7 -11.51 2.39 21.04
CA LEU A 7 -12.67 1.69 20.47
C LEU A 7 -13.67 2.81 20.11
N PRO A 8 -14.23 2.80 18.91
CA PRO A 8 -15.32 3.73 18.58
C PRO A 8 -16.43 3.52 19.59
N ASP A 9 -17.00 4.64 20.10
CA ASP A 9 -18.10 4.63 21.07
C ASP A 9 -19.42 4.06 20.48
N GLU A 10 -19.45 3.70 19.22
CA GLU A 10 -20.57 2.99 18.60
C GLU A 10 -20.58 1.54 19.08
N LYS A 11 -21.56 1.21 19.90
CA LYS A 11 -21.88 -0.16 20.26
C LYS A 11 -22.28 -0.92 19.00
N ILE A 12 -21.42 -1.79 18.52
CA ILE A 12 -21.73 -2.70 17.42
C ILE A 12 -22.97 -3.50 17.84
N ALA A 13 -24.03 -3.45 17.02
CA ALA A 13 -25.23 -4.20 17.32
C ALA A 13 -24.91 -5.70 17.35
N PRO A 14 -25.48 -6.50 18.29
CA PRO A 14 -25.17 -7.93 18.41
C PRO A 14 -25.33 -8.72 17.11
N GLN A 15 -26.32 -8.34 16.26
CA GLN A 15 -26.53 -8.94 14.96
C GLN A 15 -25.38 -8.67 13.97
N ASP A 16 -24.79 -7.49 14.03
CA ASP A 16 -23.66 -7.12 13.17
C ASP A 16 -22.39 -7.85 13.61
N LEU A 17 -22.19 -7.98 14.91
CA LEU A 17 -21.10 -8.79 15.44
C LEU A 17 -21.24 -10.26 15.04
N ALA A 18 -22.44 -10.84 15.16
CA ALA A 18 -22.70 -12.21 14.73
C ALA A 18 -22.46 -12.40 13.23
N ARG A 19 -22.83 -11.41 12.43
CA ARG A 19 -22.58 -11.41 10.96
C ARG A 19 -21.08 -11.35 10.66
N VAL A 20 -20.33 -10.48 11.32
CA VAL A 20 -18.86 -10.38 11.16
C VAL A 20 -18.19 -11.71 11.55
N LEU A 21 -18.56 -12.29 12.68
CA LEU A 21 -18.03 -13.58 13.11
C LEU A 21 -18.37 -14.71 12.12
N SER A 22 -19.59 -14.75 11.60
CA SER A 22 -19.99 -15.73 10.58
C SER A 22 -19.21 -15.57 9.28
N LEU A 23 -18.92 -14.33 8.86
CA LEU A 23 -18.12 -14.06 7.68
C LEU A 23 -16.65 -14.39 7.88
N SER A 24 -16.10 -14.10 9.08
CA SER A 24 -14.71 -14.42 9.39
C SER A 24 -14.41 -15.92 9.36
N GLN A 25 -15.38 -16.77 9.74
CA GLN A 25 -15.26 -18.22 9.65
C GLN A 25 -15.18 -18.75 8.20
N LYS A 26 -15.61 -17.95 7.22
CA LYS A 26 -15.56 -18.31 5.79
C LYS A 26 -14.23 -17.95 5.14
N VAL A 27 -13.38 -17.21 5.83
CA VAL A 27 -12.05 -16.84 5.33
C VAL A 27 -11.18 -18.11 5.29
N ASN A 28 -10.70 -18.45 4.11
CA ASN A 28 -9.78 -19.55 3.96
C ASN A 28 -8.37 -19.12 4.35
N LEU A 29 -8.03 -19.26 5.63
CA LEU A 29 -6.74 -18.84 6.17
C LEU A 29 -5.55 -19.54 5.48
N ALA A 30 -5.69 -20.80 5.08
CA ALA A 30 -4.61 -21.51 4.39
C ALA A 30 -4.27 -20.82 3.07
N ARG A 31 -5.28 -20.49 2.25
CA ARG A 31 -5.08 -19.76 1.01
C ARG A 31 -4.54 -18.35 1.23
N LEU A 32 -4.95 -17.71 2.32
CA LEU A 32 -4.45 -16.38 2.67
C LEU A 32 -2.94 -16.45 3.00
N PHE A 33 -2.52 -17.46 3.77
CA PHE A 33 -1.10 -17.70 4.08
C PHE A 33 -0.29 -18.10 2.85
N GLU A 34 -0.82 -18.96 1.98
CA GLU A 34 -0.17 -19.30 0.71
C GLU A 34 0.04 -18.05 -0.16
N ALA A 35 -0.98 -17.22 -0.32
CA ALA A 35 -0.88 -15.97 -1.07
C ALA A 35 0.14 -15.01 -0.44
N SER A 36 0.17 -14.89 0.89
CA SER A 36 1.15 -14.07 1.61
C SER A 36 2.59 -14.57 1.38
N ALA A 37 2.81 -15.89 1.40
CA ALA A 37 4.12 -16.48 1.15
C ALA A 37 4.61 -16.20 -0.28
N VAL A 38 3.71 -16.33 -1.29
CA VAL A 38 4.03 -16.01 -2.68
C VAL A 38 4.37 -14.52 -2.84
N LEU A 39 3.59 -13.64 -2.22
CA LEU A 39 3.86 -12.20 -2.25
C LEU A 39 5.22 -11.87 -1.64
N LEU A 40 5.52 -12.44 -0.46
CA LEU A 40 6.78 -12.23 0.22
C LEU A 40 7.98 -12.74 -0.60
N GLU A 41 7.85 -13.90 -1.24
CA GLU A 41 8.86 -14.42 -2.15
C GLU A 41 9.11 -13.48 -3.33
N LYS A 42 8.04 -13.00 -3.98
CA LYS A 42 8.16 -12.13 -5.16
C LYS A 42 8.71 -10.75 -4.81
N THR A 43 8.33 -10.18 -3.68
CA THR A 43 8.90 -8.91 -3.20
C THR A 43 10.37 -9.06 -2.86
N GLY A 44 10.79 -10.16 -2.25
CA GLY A 44 12.20 -10.46 -2.01
C GLY A 44 13.02 -10.57 -3.31
N VAL A 45 12.45 -11.14 -4.36
CA VAL A 45 13.09 -11.19 -5.70
C VAL A 45 13.22 -9.78 -6.29
N LEU A 46 12.20 -8.93 -6.17
CA LEU A 46 12.24 -7.54 -6.64
C LEU A 46 13.30 -6.73 -5.89
N LYS A 47 13.31 -6.80 -4.55
CA LYS A 47 14.31 -6.10 -3.74
C LYS A 47 15.72 -6.55 -4.10
N LYS A 48 15.96 -7.84 -4.25
CA LYS A 48 17.26 -8.36 -4.66
C LYS A 48 17.67 -7.89 -6.07
N ALA A 49 16.75 -7.88 -7.03
CA ALA A 49 17.04 -7.41 -8.39
C ALA A 49 17.40 -5.92 -8.41
N HIS A 50 16.79 -5.11 -7.52
CA HIS A 50 17.10 -3.71 -7.38
C HIS A 50 18.48 -3.47 -6.74
N THR A 51 18.86 -4.24 -5.70
CA THR A 51 20.09 -4.05 -4.94
C THR A 51 21.34 -4.67 -5.60
N ASP A 52 21.19 -5.74 -6.40
CA ASP A 52 22.34 -6.44 -7.01
C ASP A 52 23.08 -5.66 -8.12
N GLY A 53 22.63 -4.44 -8.45
CA GLY A 53 23.37 -3.51 -9.33
C GLY A 53 23.75 -4.10 -10.70
N THR A 54 23.18 -5.21 -11.09
CA THR A 54 23.33 -5.73 -12.45
C THR A 54 22.66 -4.73 -13.38
N LYS A 55 23.48 -3.98 -14.10
CA LYS A 55 23.15 -2.92 -15.06
C LYS A 55 22.39 -3.44 -16.30
N THR A 56 21.49 -4.31 -16.13
CA THR A 56 20.37 -4.44 -17.03
C THR A 56 19.25 -3.64 -16.39
N PRO A 57 18.83 -2.53 -17.00
CA PRO A 57 17.56 -1.92 -16.64
C PRO A 57 16.47 -2.87 -17.17
N VAL A 58 16.33 -4.01 -16.55
CA VAL A 58 15.06 -4.67 -16.54
C VAL A 58 14.31 -3.86 -15.50
N SER A 59 13.85 -2.68 -15.93
CA SER A 59 12.65 -2.16 -15.32
C SER A 59 11.67 -3.32 -15.38
N PRO A 60 11.36 -4.00 -14.27
CA PRO A 60 10.38 -5.08 -14.30
C PRO A 60 9.01 -4.55 -14.72
N PHE A 61 8.90 -3.23 -14.80
CA PHE A 61 7.76 -2.48 -15.29
C PHE A 61 8.22 -1.63 -16.47
N HIS A 62 8.10 -2.17 -17.69
CA HIS A 62 8.08 -1.32 -18.86
C HIS A 62 6.74 -0.56 -18.83
N ILE A 63 6.78 0.62 -18.22
CA ILE A 63 5.62 1.52 -18.20
C ILE A 63 5.56 2.17 -19.57
N PRO A 64 4.53 1.88 -20.38
CA PRO A 64 4.36 2.57 -21.67
C PRO A 64 4.34 4.08 -21.43
N GLU A 65 5.02 4.84 -22.29
CA GLU A 65 5.08 6.32 -22.21
C GLU A 65 3.68 6.95 -22.11
N SER A 66 2.69 6.34 -22.75
CA SER A 66 1.29 6.76 -22.71
C SER A 66 0.62 6.65 -21.34
N LEU A 67 1.22 5.93 -20.38
CA LEU A 67 0.71 5.75 -19.03
C LEU A 67 1.53 6.50 -17.97
N ARG A 68 2.58 7.21 -18.37
CA ARG A 68 3.30 8.10 -17.47
C ARG A 68 2.46 9.33 -17.22
N THR A 69 2.22 9.65 -15.98
CA THR A 69 1.60 10.93 -15.61
C THR A 69 2.64 12.02 -15.81
N GLU A 70 2.38 12.94 -16.77
CA GLU A 70 3.16 14.17 -16.84
C GLU A 70 2.91 14.96 -15.56
N ASN A 71 3.97 15.38 -14.88
CA ASN A 71 3.90 16.26 -13.74
C ASN A 71 3.10 17.50 -14.13
N GLN A 72 1.86 17.61 -13.63
CA GLN A 72 1.07 18.83 -13.83
C GLN A 72 1.64 19.94 -12.95
N GLU A 73 2.52 20.74 -13.53
CA GLU A 73 2.87 22.03 -12.97
C GLU A 73 1.66 22.95 -13.00
N GLY A 74 1.23 23.41 -11.85
CA GLY A 74 0.45 24.61 -11.71
C GLY A 74 -1.01 24.46 -11.33
N GLY A 75 -1.27 24.62 -10.04
CA GLY A 75 -2.56 24.86 -9.44
C GLY A 75 -2.57 24.38 -8.00
N MET A 76 -2.89 25.27 -7.06
CA MET A 76 -3.00 24.94 -5.64
C MET A 76 -4.34 24.20 -5.39
N GLU A 77 -4.53 23.08 -6.10
CA GLU A 77 -5.52 22.09 -5.72
C GLU A 77 -4.85 21.10 -4.77
N VAL A 78 -5.47 20.83 -3.64
CA VAL A 78 -5.01 19.80 -2.71
C VAL A 78 -4.82 18.51 -3.51
N PRO A 79 -3.63 17.88 -3.51
CA PRO A 79 -3.40 16.66 -4.26
C PRO A 79 -4.43 15.64 -3.84
N GLN A 80 -5.27 15.19 -4.77
CA GLN A 80 -6.41 14.36 -4.41
C GLN A 80 -5.96 12.99 -3.90
N ASP A 81 -4.97 12.39 -4.54
CA ASP A 81 -4.54 11.02 -4.24
C ASP A 81 -3.03 10.89 -4.00
N PHE A 82 -2.21 11.63 -4.74
CA PHE A 82 -0.74 11.57 -4.69
C PHE A 82 -0.14 12.86 -5.29
N ALA A 83 1.16 13.10 -5.02
CA ALA A 83 1.94 14.19 -5.61
C ALA A 83 3.42 13.79 -5.66
N GLY A 84 4.24 14.57 -6.38
CA GLY A 84 5.68 14.36 -6.48
C GLY A 84 6.09 13.49 -7.65
N ASP A 85 7.12 12.67 -7.50
CA ASP A 85 7.71 11.85 -8.57
C ASP A 85 6.92 10.55 -8.79
N ILE A 86 5.74 10.66 -9.38
CA ILE A 86 4.87 9.51 -9.66
C ILE A 86 5.02 9.08 -11.12
N LEU A 87 5.46 7.85 -11.33
CA LEU A 87 5.72 7.28 -12.65
C LEU A 87 4.50 6.60 -13.26
N PHE A 88 3.64 5.99 -12.42
CA PHE A 88 2.51 5.21 -12.91
C PHE A 88 1.39 5.16 -11.88
N VAL A 89 0.15 5.24 -12.37
CA VAL A 89 -1.06 5.01 -11.56
C VAL A 89 -2.08 4.23 -12.38
N GLN A 90 -2.67 3.23 -11.74
CA GLN A 90 -3.72 2.41 -12.35
C GLN A 90 -4.80 2.11 -11.33
N ASP A 91 -6.04 2.44 -11.66
CA ASP A 91 -7.20 1.96 -10.90
C ASP A 91 -7.54 0.53 -11.30
N THR A 92 -7.77 -0.31 -10.30
CA THR A 92 -8.17 -1.71 -10.48
C THR A 92 -9.37 -2.05 -9.62
N THR A 93 -9.96 -3.21 -9.85
CA THR A 93 -11.10 -3.69 -9.05
C THR A 93 -10.74 -4.03 -7.60
N ILE A 94 -9.45 -4.15 -7.28
CA ILE A 94 -8.96 -4.46 -5.92
C ILE A 94 -8.31 -3.25 -5.24
N GLY A 95 -8.30 -2.10 -5.89
CA GLY A 95 -7.71 -0.84 -5.43
C GLY A 95 -6.70 -0.26 -6.41
N LYS A 96 -6.09 0.83 -6.02
CA LYS A 96 -5.13 1.59 -6.83
C LYS A 96 -3.74 0.92 -6.84
N ILE A 97 -3.07 0.92 -7.98
CA ILE A 97 -1.65 0.55 -8.12
C ILE A 97 -0.89 1.83 -8.42
N ILE A 98 0.16 2.12 -7.67
CA ILE A 98 0.99 3.32 -7.82
C ILE A 98 2.46 2.90 -7.89
N VAL A 99 3.22 3.52 -8.79
CA VAL A 99 4.67 3.39 -8.84
C VAL A 99 5.28 4.77 -8.69
N GLY A 100 6.05 4.97 -7.63
CA GLY A 100 6.87 6.15 -7.40
C GLY A 100 8.23 6.06 -8.09
N GLY A 101 8.86 7.20 -8.32
CA GLY A 101 10.19 7.31 -8.91
C GLY A 101 11.31 7.23 -7.88
N THR A 102 12.36 8.02 -8.09
CA THR A 102 13.50 8.14 -7.16
C THR A 102 13.57 9.52 -6.50
N GLY A 103 12.60 10.37 -6.76
CA GLY A 103 12.44 11.67 -6.14
C GLY A 103 11.31 11.65 -5.11
N THR A 104 11.18 12.71 -4.32
CA THR A 104 10.17 12.80 -3.25
C THR A 104 8.76 12.65 -3.77
N SER A 105 8.02 11.73 -3.18
CA SER A 105 6.62 11.43 -3.46
C SER A 105 5.74 11.62 -2.23
N TYR A 106 4.44 11.86 -2.45
CA TYR A 106 3.45 12.03 -1.40
C TYR A 106 2.24 11.16 -1.71
N TYR A 107 1.91 10.22 -0.82
CA TYR A 107 0.85 9.25 -1.00
C TYR A 107 -0.31 9.54 -0.03
N TYR A 108 -1.44 10.05 -0.55
CA TYR A 108 -2.60 10.42 0.24
C TYR A 108 -3.73 9.40 0.19
N ALA A 109 -3.97 8.80 -1.00
CA ALA A 109 -5.00 7.78 -1.17
C ALA A 109 -4.52 6.41 -0.74
N ASP A 110 -5.43 5.63 -0.16
CA ASP A 110 -5.19 4.22 0.10
C ASP A 110 -5.01 3.45 -1.20
N ALA A 111 -4.06 2.53 -1.24
CA ALA A 111 -3.71 1.77 -2.42
C ALA A 111 -3.60 0.27 -2.15
N ALA A 112 -3.91 -0.52 -3.19
CA ALA A 112 -3.66 -1.95 -3.17
C ALA A 112 -2.17 -2.27 -3.33
N VAL A 113 -1.47 -1.51 -4.18
CA VAL A 113 -0.03 -1.68 -4.38
C VAL A 113 0.62 -0.31 -4.51
N ILE A 114 1.67 -0.08 -3.73
CA ILE A 114 2.63 0.99 -3.93
C ILE A 114 4.01 0.36 -4.09
N VAL A 115 4.71 0.74 -5.15
CA VAL A 115 6.13 0.43 -5.34
C VAL A 115 6.85 1.74 -5.53
N ASP A 116 7.62 2.19 -4.54
CA ASP A 116 8.49 3.34 -4.63
C ASP A 116 9.92 2.89 -4.93
N LEU A 117 10.56 3.56 -5.88
CA LEU A 117 11.92 3.24 -6.30
C LEU A 117 12.97 3.95 -5.44
N GLY A 118 12.56 4.84 -4.56
CA GLY A 118 13.38 5.57 -3.59
C GLY A 118 13.13 7.06 -3.62
N GLY A 119 13.66 7.75 -2.65
CA GLY A 119 13.44 9.17 -2.41
C GLY A 119 13.33 9.40 -0.92
N ASP A 120 12.97 10.60 -0.49
CA ASP A 120 12.53 10.86 0.88
C ASP A 120 11.02 11.10 0.80
N ASP A 121 10.21 10.08 1.10
CA ASP A 121 8.81 10.00 0.74
C ASP A 121 7.86 10.14 1.93
N TYR A 122 6.59 10.49 1.65
CA TYR A 122 5.58 10.75 2.67
C TYR A 122 4.34 9.91 2.43
N TYR A 123 4.08 8.98 3.33
CA TYR A 123 2.94 8.06 3.29
C TYR A 123 1.87 8.49 4.28
N PHE A 124 0.83 9.18 3.80
CA PHE A 124 -0.34 9.62 4.57
C PHE A 124 -1.51 8.65 4.46
N ASN A 125 -1.32 7.55 3.77
CA ASN A 125 -2.33 6.57 3.40
C ASN A 125 -2.25 5.30 4.27
N ASN A 126 -2.79 4.19 3.75
CA ASN A 126 -2.78 2.89 4.42
C ASN A 126 -1.38 2.26 4.54
N ALA A 127 -0.38 2.72 3.78
CA ALA A 127 1.00 2.22 3.78
C ALA A 127 1.08 0.67 3.81
N GLY A 128 0.50 0.01 2.81
CA GLY A 128 0.48 -1.45 2.70
C GLY A 128 -0.49 -2.16 3.66
N SER A 129 -1.46 -1.47 4.26
CA SER A 129 -2.46 -2.11 5.14
C SER A 129 -3.74 -2.46 4.42
N SER A 130 -4.23 -3.68 4.63
CA SER A 130 -5.53 -4.10 4.10
C SER A 130 -6.70 -3.43 4.83
N SER A 131 -7.81 -3.30 4.12
CA SER A 131 -9.07 -2.78 4.63
C SER A 131 -10.25 -3.60 4.10
N LYS A 132 -11.48 -3.21 4.44
CA LYS A 132 -12.67 -3.84 3.88
C LYS A 132 -12.80 -3.65 2.36
N ASP A 133 -12.26 -2.55 1.84
CA ASP A 133 -12.35 -2.17 0.42
C ASP A 133 -11.08 -2.58 -0.35
N ILE A 134 -9.97 -2.76 0.36
CA ILE A 134 -8.67 -3.19 -0.19
C ILE A 134 -8.22 -4.43 0.57
N PRO A 135 -8.66 -5.62 0.16
CA PRO A 135 -8.39 -6.86 0.92
C PRO A 135 -6.92 -7.31 0.86
N VAL A 136 -6.16 -6.85 -0.13
CA VAL A 136 -4.72 -7.06 -0.23
C VAL A 136 -4.07 -5.72 -0.46
N SER A 137 -3.12 -5.34 0.40
CA SER A 137 -2.37 -4.11 0.25
C SER A 137 -0.88 -4.35 0.48
N ILE A 138 -0.08 -3.80 -0.42
CA ILE A 138 1.38 -3.98 -0.44
C ILE A 138 2.01 -2.60 -0.63
N GLY A 139 2.88 -2.22 0.29
CA GLY A 139 3.80 -1.10 0.15
C GLY A 139 5.22 -1.64 0.06
N ILE A 140 5.97 -1.20 -0.93
CA ILE A 140 7.39 -1.50 -1.08
C ILE A 140 8.08 -0.17 -1.33
N ASP A 141 9.03 0.18 -0.48
CA ASP A 141 9.97 1.26 -0.69
C ASP A 141 11.38 0.68 -0.78
N PHE A 142 12.14 1.11 -1.77
CA PHE A 142 13.46 0.54 -1.98
C PHE A 142 14.56 1.31 -1.27
N SER A 143 14.40 2.61 -1.03
CA SER A 143 15.40 3.42 -0.33
C SER A 143 14.92 4.84 -0.06
N GLY A 144 15.25 5.38 1.10
CA GLY A 144 14.97 6.76 1.48
C GLY A 144 15.05 7.01 2.97
N ASN A 145 14.64 8.21 3.36
CA ASN A 145 14.33 8.55 4.75
C ASN A 145 12.85 8.91 4.80
N ASP A 146 12.01 7.89 4.92
CA ASP A 146 10.61 7.99 4.65
C ASP A 146 9.78 8.30 5.90
N VAL A 147 8.64 8.94 5.68
CA VAL A 147 7.74 9.36 6.76
C VAL A 147 6.39 8.67 6.60
N TYR A 148 6.05 7.81 7.54
CA TYR A 148 4.78 7.09 7.59
C TYR A 148 3.86 7.72 8.63
N LEU A 149 2.83 8.44 8.18
CA LEU A 149 1.86 9.15 9.03
C LEU A 149 0.49 8.48 8.95
N ALA A 150 0.22 7.61 9.91
CA ALA A 150 -1.06 6.91 9.99
C ALA A 150 -2.23 7.86 10.24
N LYS A 151 -3.19 7.93 9.32
CA LYS A 151 -4.46 8.64 9.51
C LYS A 151 -5.47 7.82 10.31
N ASN A 152 -5.39 6.51 10.18
CA ASN A 152 -6.32 5.57 10.79
C ASN A 152 -5.57 4.55 11.65
N PRO A 153 -6.20 3.97 12.69
CA PRO A 153 -5.68 2.76 13.30
C PRO A 153 -5.58 1.66 12.23
N PHE A 154 -4.64 0.76 12.38
CA PHE A 154 -4.36 -0.30 11.41
C PHE A 154 -3.80 0.21 10.07
N SER A 155 -2.61 0.79 10.11
CA SER A 155 -1.81 1.12 8.94
C SER A 155 -0.45 0.41 9.00
N GLN A 156 0.43 0.68 8.04
CA GLN A 156 1.80 0.17 8.01
C GLN A 156 1.86 -1.37 8.01
N GLY A 157 1.37 -1.97 6.93
CA GLY A 157 1.44 -3.42 6.71
C GLY A 157 0.46 -4.26 7.54
N THR A 158 -0.52 -3.64 8.20
CA THR A 158 -1.50 -4.38 9.01
C THR A 158 -2.48 -5.19 8.13
N GLY A 159 -2.64 -6.47 8.43
CA GLY A 159 -3.65 -7.34 7.81
C GLY A 159 -4.95 -7.33 8.60
N ARG A 160 -5.96 -6.57 8.17
CA ARG A 160 -7.29 -6.58 8.78
C ARG A 160 -8.29 -7.24 7.85
N PHE A 161 -8.67 -8.48 8.14
CA PHE A 161 -9.51 -9.33 7.27
C PHE A 161 -8.92 -9.55 5.87
N GLY A 162 -7.59 -9.39 5.72
CA GLY A 162 -6.88 -9.47 4.47
C GLY A 162 -5.39 -9.59 4.67
N ILE A 163 -4.62 -9.27 3.62
CA ILE A 163 -3.15 -9.28 3.63
C ILE A 163 -2.66 -7.84 3.60
N GLY A 164 -1.84 -7.47 4.58
CA GLY A 164 -1.08 -6.23 4.58
C GLY A 164 0.42 -6.54 4.58
N LEU A 165 1.18 -5.83 3.76
CA LEU A 165 2.64 -5.95 3.67
C LEU A 165 3.25 -4.57 3.48
N LEU A 166 4.21 -4.22 4.31
CA LEU A 166 5.09 -3.07 4.13
C LEU A 166 6.54 -3.55 4.18
N ILE A 167 7.31 -3.17 3.19
CA ILE A 167 8.74 -3.42 3.08
C ILE A 167 9.40 -2.09 2.74
N ASP A 168 10.34 -1.71 3.58
CA ASP A 168 11.17 -0.53 3.49
C ASP A 168 12.64 -0.93 3.72
#